data_3bde131a731a0f011d93d9a9ec576b6a
#
_entry.id   3bde131a731a0f011d93d9a9ec576b6a
#
_cell.length_a   1.000
_cell.length_b   1.000
_cell.length_c   1.000
_cell.angle_alpha   90.00
_cell.angle_beta   90.00
_cell.angle_gamma   90.00
#
_symmetry.space_group_name_H-M   'P 1'
#
loop_
_entity.id
_entity.type
_entity.pdbx_description
1 polymer ?
#
loop_
_entity_poly.entity_id
_entity_poly.type
_entity_poly.pdbx_seq_one_letter_code
_entity_poly.pdbx_strand_id
1 'polypeptide(L)'
;MTLPDRDFVAAAQARFDALANYQVTLKSTSAGAETVEVLYGYRKPGFVRMDFIRPHGGATLTFNPESGKVKLWPFGIDTFPRLTLSPDNHMIQSPQGHRVDESDLGALLDNVRALQERGDTQVVGAETIGTHQAAHVIVMCRPGHFVSGVFRFELWFDLSLGLPVKVVSEGESREPIETVLMENLRVDVPDSQLRPFG
;
A
#
# COMPACT_ATOMS: atom_id res chain seq x y z
N MET A 1 -26.17 -2.42 9.08
CA MET A 1 -25.87 -1.03 8.63
C MET A 1 -25.89 -1.05 7.12
N THR A 2 -26.75 -0.27 6.49
CA THR A 2 -26.79 -0.17 5.01
C THR A 2 -25.62 0.69 4.56
N LEU A 3 -24.78 0.16 3.66
CA LEU A 3 -23.70 0.94 3.07
C LEU A 3 -24.27 1.97 2.08
N PRO A 4 -23.64 3.14 1.94
CA PRO A 4 -24.02 4.10 0.92
C PRO A 4 -23.78 3.50 -0.48
N ASP A 5 -24.67 3.79 -1.40
CA ASP A 5 -24.51 3.47 -2.82
C ASP A 5 -23.49 4.47 -3.42
N ARG A 6 -22.21 4.07 -3.42
CA ARG A 6 -21.12 4.86 -3.97
C ARG A 6 -19.99 3.97 -4.49
N ASP A 7 -19.22 4.50 -5.42
CA ASP A 7 -17.94 3.92 -5.82
C ASP A 7 -16.88 4.18 -4.73
N PHE A 8 -16.59 3.16 -3.92
CA PHE A 8 -15.61 3.24 -2.84
C PHE A 8 -14.19 3.44 -3.34
N VAL A 9 -13.85 2.92 -4.52
CA VAL A 9 -12.52 3.07 -5.13
C VAL A 9 -12.32 4.51 -5.57
N ALA A 10 -13.29 5.08 -6.30
CA ALA A 10 -13.23 6.48 -6.71
C ALA A 10 -13.22 7.43 -5.50
N ALA A 11 -13.99 7.13 -4.45
CA ALA A 11 -13.99 7.92 -3.23
C ALA A 11 -12.64 7.87 -2.50
N ALA A 12 -12.00 6.69 -2.44
CA ALA A 12 -10.67 6.53 -1.85
C ALA A 12 -9.59 7.26 -2.67
N GLN A 13 -9.68 7.23 -4.00
CA GLN A 13 -8.79 8.01 -4.86
C GLN A 13 -8.91 9.50 -4.58
N ALA A 14 -10.13 10.04 -4.54
CA ALA A 14 -10.36 11.45 -4.22
C ALA A 14 -9.84 11.80 -2.80
N ARG A 15 -9.97 10.88 -1.84
CA ARG A 15 -9.43 11.07 -0.49
C ARG A 15 -7.90 11.10 -0.50
N PHE A 16 -7.26 10.18 -1.22
CA PHE A 16 -5.80 10.16 -1.40
C PHE A 16 -5.31 11.44 -2.09
N ASP A 17 -6.00 11.89 -3.11
CA ASP A 17 -5.65 13.12 -3.84
C ASP A 17 -5.74 14.38 -2.96
N ALA A 18 -6.59 14.36 -1.95
CA ALA A 18 -6.78 15.50 -1.04
C ALA A 18 -5.78 15.53 0.13
N LEU A 19 -5.20 14.38 0.56
CA LEU A 19 -4.27 14.34 1.69
C LEU A 19 -2.87 14.85 1.32
N ALA A 20 -2.15 15.38 2.29
CA ALA A 20 -0.75 15.81 2.13
C ALA A 20 0.24 14.66 2.43
N ASN A 21 -0.08 13.83 3.41
CA ASN A 21 0.78 12.75 3.87
C ASN A 21 -0.03 11.68 4.62
N TYR A 22 0.59 10.51 4.82
CA TYR A 22 0.09 9.51 5.76
C TYR A 22 1.23 8.68 6.35
N GLN A 23 0.94 8.07 7.51
CA GLN A 23 1.78 7.07 8.16
C GLN A 23 0.94 5.85 8.51
N VAL A 24 1.50 4.66 8.36
CA VAL A 24 0.80 3.40 8.58
C VAL A 24 1.80 2.30 8.95
N THR A 25 1.36 1.31 9.71
CA THR A 25 2.09 0.04 9.86
C THR A 25 1.55 -0.93 8.82
N LEU A 26 2.38 -1.30 7.85
CA LEU A 26 2.04 -2.30 6.83
C LEU A 26 2.48 -3.68 7.30
N LYS A 27 1.59 -4.66 7.20
CA LYS A 27 1.90 -6.08 7.36
C LYS A 27 1.52 -6.81 6.09
N SER A 28 2.52 -7.24 5.33
CA SER A 28 2.35 -8.00 4.09
C SER A 28 2.68 -9.46 4.31
N THR A 29 1.77 -10.32 3.86
CA THR A 29 1.93 -11.78 3.83
C THR A 29 1.67 -12.30 2.44
N SER A 30 2.54 -13.20 1.96
CA SER A 30 2.41 -13.90 0.69
C SER A 30 2.84 -15.36 0.82
N ALA A 31 2.31 -16.21 -0.04
CA ALA A 31 2.60 -17.63 0.01
C ALA A 31 4.10 -17.91 -0.18
N GLY A 32 4.70 -18.67 0.74
CA GLY A 32 6.11 -19.07 0.66
C GLY A 32 7.14 -17.99 0.99
N ALA A 33 6.71 -16.79 1.43
CA ALA A 33 7.59 -15.72 1.87
C ALA A 33 7.40 -15.39 3.36
N GLU A 34 8.43 -14.79 3.97
CA GLU A 34 8.32 -14.26 5.33
C GLU A 34 7.37 -13.05 5.36
N THR A 35 6.64 -12.90 6.47
CA THR A 35 5.82 -11.72 6.70
C THR A 35 6.71 -10.48 6.78
N VAL A 36 6.40 -9.50 5.96
CA VAL A 36 7.04 -8.18 5.97
C VAL A 36 6.22 -7.24 6.83
N GLU A 37 6.87 -6.59 7.79
CA GLU A 37 6.24 -5.57 8.64
C GLU A 37 7.10 -4.32 8.62
N VAL A 38 6.51 -3.18 8.22
CA VAL A 38 7.22 -1.91 8.09
C VAL A 38 6.37 -0.77 8.65
N LEU A 39 7.03 0.21 9.26
CA LEU A 39 6.46 1.52 9.49
C LEU A 39 6.63 2.33 8.21
N TYR A 40 5.52 2.57 7.52
CA TYR A 40 5.50 3.24 6.22
C TYR A 40 5.07 4.69 6.37
N GLY A 41 5.78 5.59 5.74
CA GLY A 41 5.43 7.01 5.63
C GLY A 41 5.43 7.46 4.18
N TYR A 42 4.44 8.25 3.82
CA TYR A 42 4.29 8.90 2.53
C TYR A 42 4.05 10.39 2.70
N ARG A 43 4.66 11.19 1.84
CA ARG A 43 4.38 12.63 1.73
C ARG A 43 4.42 13.03 0.26
N LYS A 44 3.42 13.80 -0.15
CA LYS A 44 3.40 14.35 -1.51
C LYS A 44 4.64 15.19 -1.82
N PRO A 45 5.11 15.20 -3.08
CA PRO A 45 4.51 14.55 -4.25
C PRO A 45 4.88 13.07 -4.45
N GLY A 46 5.54 12.39 -3.53
CA GLY A 46 5.93 10.98 -3.68
C GLY A 46 7.12 10.58 -2.80
N PHE A 47 7.41 11.33 -1.73
CA PHE A 47 8.41 10.93 -0.74
C PHE A 47 7.93 9.70 0.01
N VAL A 48 8.77 8.67 0.10
CA VAL A 48 8.48 7.43 0.84
C VAL A 48 9.55 7.20 1.88
N ARG A 49 9.16 6.71 3.05
CA ARG A 49 10.04 6.16 4.08
C ARG A 49 9.48 4.83 4.57
N MET A 50 10.36 3.84 4.67
CA MET A 50 10.09 2.53 5.23
C MET A 50 11.09 2.23 6.34
N ASP A 51 10.61 2.04 7.57
CA ASP A 51 11.42 1.54 8.67
C ASP A 51 11.01 0.09 8.92
N PHE A 52 11.91 -0.85 8.63
CA PHE A 52 11.61 -2.27 8.69
C PHE A 52 11.56 -2.77 10.14
N ILE A 53 10.48 -3.46 10.50
CA ILE A 53 10.32 -4.16 11.77
C ILE A 53 10.74 -5.60 11.58
N ARG A 54 10.30 -6.25 10.46
CA ARG A 54 10.69 -7.60 10.04
C ARG A 54 10.39 -7.84 8.54
N PRO A 55 11.18 -8.69 7.87
CA PRO A 55 12.53 -9.07 8.27
C PRO A 55 13.43 -7.82 8.26
N HIS A 56 14.69 -7.92 8.57
CA HIS A 56 15.65 -6.80 8.53
C HIS A 56 15.34 -5.67 9.52
N GLY A 57 14.93 -6.04 10.75
CA GLY A 57 14.59 -5.06 11.78
C GLY A 57 15.70 -4.03 12.00
N GLY A 58 15.30 -2.75 12.00
CA GLY A 58 16.19 -1.60 12.11
C GLY A 58 16.67 -1.04 10.77
N ALA A 59 16.51 -1.74 9.64
CA ALA A 59 16.83 -1.16 8.33
C ALA A 59 15.85 -0.02 8.01
N THR A 60 16.34 1.03 7.36
CA THR A 60 15.53 2.16 6.89
C THR A 60 15.78 2.39 5.40
N LEU A 61 14.71 2.64 4.66
CA LEU A 61 14.75 2.99 3.26
C LEU A 61 13.96 4.28 3.05
N THR A 62 14.50 5.19 2.22
CA THR A 62 13.78 6.39 1.80
C THR A 62 13.85 6.57 0.30
N PHE A 63 12.76 7.05 -0.30
CA PHE A 63 12.72 7.47 -1.70
C PHE A 63 12.46 8.97 -1.78
N ASN A 64 13.23 9.63 -2.62
CA ASN A 64 13.07 11.05 -2.91
C ASN A 64 12.68 11.22 -4.40
N PRO A 65 11.45 11.68 -4.70
CA PRO A 65 10.96 11.82 -6.07
C PRO A 65 11.68 12.91 -6.86
N GLU A 66 12.27 13.91 -6.21
CA GLU A 66 13.00 14.98 -6.89
C GLU A 66 14.33 14.49 -7.48
N SER A 67 15.01 13.58 -6.77
CA SER A 67 16.27 12.97 -7.24
C SER A 67 16.06 11.65 -7.98
N GLY A 68 14.89 11.02 -7.83
CA GLY A 68 14.60 9.67 -8.32
C GLY A 68 15.47 8.59 -7.66
N LYS A 69 16.03 8.85 -6.46
CA LYS A 69 16.94 7.95 -5.78
C LYS A 69 16.36 7.37 -4.49
N VAL A 70 16.76 6.13 -4.23
CA VAL A 70 16.51 5.43 -2.97
C VAL A 70 17.77 5.45 -2.14
N LYS A 71 17.66 5.81 -0.86
CA LYS A 71 18.69 5.62 0.14
C LYS A 71 18.32 4.45 1.05
N LEU A 72 19.25 3.55 1.27
CA LEU A 72 19.10 2.40 2.16
C LEU A 72 20.16 2.46 3.26
N TRP A 73 19.73 2.38 4.50
CA TRP A 73 20.55 2.22 5.70
C TRP A 73 20.23 0.84 6.32
N PRO A 74 21.08 -0.17 6.13
CA PRO A 74 20.82 -1.53 6.64
C PRO A 74 20.71 -1.62 8.16
N PHE A 75 21.31 -0.68 8.89
CA PHE A 75 21.38 -0.69 10.35
C PHE A 75 20.70 0.52 11.01
N GLY A 76 19.82 1.19 10.28
CA GLY A 76 19.07 2.36 10.75
C GLY A 76 19.56 3.67 10.14
N ILE A 77 18.67 4.65 10.11
CA ILE A 77 18.93 5.97 9.49
C ILE A 77 20.17 6.61 10.11
N ASP A 78 20.95 7.31 9.27
CA ASP A 78 22.19 8.00 9.61
C ASP A 78 23.35 7.09 10.09
N THR A 79 23.20 5.75 9.99
CA THR A 79 24.28 4.80 10.26
C THR A 79 25.04 4.42 8.98
N PHE A 80 26.30 4.00 9.13
CA PHE A 80 27.09 3.47 8.02
C PHE A 80 26.94 1.95 7.92
N PRO A 81 26.87 1.35 6.71
CA PRO A 81 26.90 2.00 5.39
C PRO A 81 25.55 2.59 4.99
N ARG A 82 25.61 3.63 4.14
CA ARG A 82 24.46 4.14 3.40
C ARG A 82 24.64 3.81 1.93
N LEU A 83 23.65 3.13 1.36
CA LEU A 83 23.63 2.82 -0.07
C LEU A 83 22.69 3.80 -0.79
N THR A 84 23.07 4.21 -2.00
CA THR A 84 22.22 4.98 -2.89
C THR A 84 21.92 4.14 -4.12
N LEU A 85 20.64 3.84 -4.35
CA LEU A 85 20.18 2.88 -5.33
C LEU A 85 19.16 3.52 -6.28
N SER A 86 18.93 2.89 -7.44
CA SER A 86 17.80 3.19 -8.30
C SER A 86 16.57 2.44 -7.79
N PRO A 87 15.34 2.98 -7.97
CA PRO A 87 14.10 2.30 -7.53
C PRO A 87 13.88 0.92 -8.15
N ASP A 88 14.41 0.66 -9.33
CA ASP A 88 14.36 -0.62 -10.04
C ASP A 88 15.43 -1.64 -9.57
N ASN A 89 16.27 -1.28 -8.59
CA ASN A 89 17.28 -2.19 -8.08
C ASN A 89 16.62 -3.36 -7.34
N HIS A 90 16.89 -4.59 -7.79
CA HIS A 90 16.29 -5.81 -7.26
C HIS A 90 16.56 -6.06 -5.76
N MET A 91 17.62 -5.45 -5.18
CA MET A 91 17.93 -5.57 -3.75
C MET A 91 16.87 -4.93 -2.84
N ILE A 92 16.07 -4.00 -3.38
CA ILE A 92 15.08 -3.23 -2.63
C ILE A 92 13.64 -3.44 -3.13
N GLN A 93 13.45 -4.33 -4.10
CA GLN A 93 12.11 -4.74 -4.52
C GLN A 93 11.50 -5.70 -3.49
N SER A 94 10.16 -5.65 -3.36
CA SER A 94 9.44 -6.62 -2.54
C SER A 94 9.55 -8.04 -3.16
N PRO A 95 9.24 -9.10 -2.40
CA PRO A 95 9.17 -10.46 -2.94
C PRO A 95 8.23 -10.59 -4.15
N GLN A 96 7.23 -9.71 -4.28
CA GLN A 96 6.30 -9.65 -5.40
C GLN A 96 6.78 -8.73 -6.53
N GLY A 97 7.98 -8.15 -6.42
CA GLY A 97 8.58 -7.25 -7.42
C GLY A 97 8.07 -5.81 -7.35
N HIS A 98 7.35 -5.42 -6.29
CA HIS A 98 6.91 -4.03 -6.12
C HIS A 98 8.11 -3.10 -5.93
N ARG A 99 8.09 -1.99 -6.65
CA ARG A 99 9.09 -0.93 -6.55
C ARG A 99 8.70 0.06 -5.45
N VAL A 100 9.69 0.68 -4.83
CA VAL A 100 9.49 1.64 -3.74
C VAL A 100 8.74 2.90 -4.20
N ASP A 101 9.03 3.37 -5.41
CA ASP A 101 8.42 4.55 -6.02
C ASP A 101 6.97 4.33 -6.54
N GLU A 102 6.49 3.08 -6.49
CA GLU A 102 5.13 2.66 -6.86
C GLU A 102 4.45 1.89 -5.72
N SER A 103 4.86 2.16 -4.48
CA SER A 103 4.41 1.41 -3.29
C SER A 103 3.32 2.12 -2.47
N ASP A 104 2.95 3.34 -2.85
CA ASP A 104 1.99 4.14 -2.12
C ASP A 104 0.52 3.75 -2.42
N LEU A 105 -0.41 4.30 -1.61
CA LEU A 105 -1.84 4.08 -1.78
C LEU A 105 -2.38 4.56 -3.14
N GLY A 106 -1.78 5.59 -3.73
CA GLY A 106 -2.17 6.07 -5.06
C GLY A 106 -1.90 5.02 -6.13
N ALA A 107 -0.70 4.44 -6.15
CA ALA A 107 -0.34 3.37 -7.08
C ALA A 107 -1.24 2.13 -6.93
N LEU A 108 -1.58 1.76 -5.68
CA LEU A 108 -2.55 0.68 -5.42
C LEU A 108 -3.92 1.02 -6.02
N LEU A 109 -4.45 2.22 -5.75
CA LEU A 109 -5.78 2.63 -6.21
C LEU A 109 -5.83 2.77 -7.73
N ASP A 110 -4.76 3.21 -8.38
CA ASP A 110 -4.64 3.25 -9.84
C ASP A 110 -4.73 1.84 -10.45
N ASN A 111 -4.06 0.85 -9.86
CA ASN A 111 -4.16 -0.55 -10.27
C ASN A 111 -5.58 -1.10 -10.10
N VAL A 112 -6.24 -0.79 -8.97
CA VAL A 112 -7.62 -1.22 -8.69
C VAL A 112 -8.59 -0.58 -9.69
N ARG A 113 -8.43 0.70 -10.01
CA ARG A 113 -9.24 1.38 -11.03
C ARG A 113 -9.05 0.80 -12.42
N ALA A 114 -7.80 0.50 -12.79
CA ALA A 114 -7.53 -0.16 -14.07
C ALA A 114 -8.20 -1.56 -14.16
N LEU A 115 -8.33 -2.25 -13.03
CA LEU A 115 -9.10 -3.49 -12.94
C LEU A 115 -10.61 -3.22 -13.12
N GLN A 116 -11.17 -2.20 -12.43
CA GLN A 116 -12.59 -1.82 -12.56
C GLN A 116 -12.98 -1.54 -14.00
N GLU A 117 -12.15 -0.83 -14.74
CA GLU A 117 -12.41 -0.49 -16.16
C GLU A 117 -12.48 -1.74 -17.06
N ARG A 118 -11.85 -2.83 -16.64
CA ARG A 118 -11.74 -4.09 -17.41
C ARG A 118 -12.58 -5.22 -16.84
N GLY A 119 -13.42 -4.95 -15.87
CA GLY A 119 -14.14 -6.01 -15.16
C GLY A 119 -15.35 -5.51 -14.38
N ASP A 120 -15.59 -6.15 -13.26
CA ASP A 120 -16.76 -5.92 -12.41
C ASP A 120 -16.35 -5.52 -11.00
N THR A 121 -17.20 -4.72 -10.36
CA THR A 121 -17.07 -4.31 -8.96
C THR A 121 -18.29 -4.76 -8.17
N GLN A 122 -18.04 -5.39 -7.03
CA GLN A 122 -19.10 -5.84 -6.12
C GLN A 122 -18.87 -5.26 -4.72
N VAL A 123 -19.85 -4.58 -4.17
CA VAL A 123 -19.89 -4.23 -2.74
C VAL A 123 -20.52 -5.39 -1.99
N VAL A 124 -19.75 -6.07 -1.16
CA VAL A 124 -20.18 -7.27 -0.41
C VAL A 124 -20.99 -6.88 0.82
N GLY A 125 -20.51 -5.88 1.57
CA GLY A 125 -21.15 -5.45 2.79
C GLY A 125 -20.18 -4.70 3.72
N ALA A 126 -20.62 -4.49 4.96
CA ALA A 126 -19.79 -3.91 6.02
C ALA A 126 -19.21 -5.03 6.89
N GLU A 127 -17.91 -4.91 7.17
CA GLU A 127 -17.16 -5.83 8.04
C GLU A 127 -16.31 -5.06 9.05
N THR A 128 -15.94 -5.72 10.14
CA THR A 128 -15.01 -5.16 11.12
C THR A 128 -13.61 -5.73 10.88
N ILE A 129 -12.64 -4.87 10.62
CA ILE A 129 -11.23 -5.22 10.45
C ILE A 129 -10.44 -4.59 11.62
N GLY A 130 -10.05 -5.40 12.59
CA GLY A 130 -9.49 -4.89 13.85
C GLY A 130 -10.47 -3.95 14.56
N THR A 131 -10.13 -2.68 14.66
CA THR A 131 -11.01 -1.63 15.23
C THR A 131 -11.79 -0.84 14.18
N HIS A 132 -11.61 -1.14 12.88
CA HIS A 132 -12.17 -0.40 11.77
C HIS A 132 -13.50 -1.00 11.30
N GLN A 133 -14.53 -0.15 11.16
CA GLN A 133 -15.73 -0.49 10.41
C GLN A 133 -15.45 -0.21 8.94
N ALA A 134 -15.47 -1.22 8.11
CA ALA A 134 -15.02 -1.14 6.72
C ALA A 134 -16.07 -1.66 5.72
N ALA A 135 -16.12 -1.05 4.56
CA ALA A 135 -16.83 -1.59 3.41
C ALA A 135 -15.96 -2.60 2.69
N HIS A 136 -16.45 -3.83 2.55
CA HIS A 136 -15.78 -4.88 1.78
C HIS A 136 -16.20 -4.77 0.32
N VAL A 137 -15.23 -4.58 -0.56
CA VAL A 137 -15.40 -4.40 -2.01
C VAL A 137 -14.51 -5.39 -2.74
N ILE A 138 -15.07 -6.04 -3.75
CA ILE A 138 -14.35 -6.92 -4.66
C ILE A 138 -14.30 -6.26 -6.03
N VAL A 139 -13.10 -6.18 -6.61
CA VAL A 139 -12.87 -5.74 -7.98
C VAL A 139 -12.18 -6.86 -8.74
N MET A 140 -12.75 -7.28 -9.86
CA MET A 140 -12.29 -8.45 -10.59
C MET A 140 -12.28 -8.20 -12.10
N CYS A 141 -11.18 -8.53 -12.77
CA CYS A 141 -11.09 -8.51 -14.23
C CYS A 141 -12.00 -9.53 -14.90
N ARG A 142 -12.26 -9.32 -16.17
CA ARG A 142 -12.80 -10.39 -17.04
C ARG A 142 -11.74 -11.47 -17.26
N PRO A 143 -12.16 -12.74 -17.45
CA PRO A 143 -11.25 -13.85 -17.70
C PRO A 143 -10.20 -13.51 -18.80
N GLY A 144 -8.94 -13.86 -18.55
CA GLY A 144 -7.82 -13.58 -19.45
C GLY A 144 -7.25 -12.16 -19.39
N HIS A 145 -7.76 -11.30 -18.52
CA HIS A 145 -7.21 -9.96 -18.31
C HIS A 145 -6.59 -9.82 -16.91
N PHE A 146 -5.51 -9.05 -16.83
CA PHE A 146 -4.77 -8.81 -15.59
C PHE A 146 -4.29 -7.36 -15.53
N VAL A 147 -4.07 -6.85 -14.33
CA VAL A 147 -3.37 -5.60 -14.09
C VAL A 147 -2.23 -5.89 -13.12
N SER A 148 -0.99 -5.65 -13.53
CA SER A 148 0.22 -5.93 -12.74
C SER A 148 0.26 -7.38 -12.20
N GLY A 149 -0.23 -8.35 -12.99
CA GLY A 149 -0.30 -9.77 -12.59
C GLY A 149 -1.46 -10.12 -11.65
N VAL A 150 -2.30 -9.17 -11.27
CA VAL A 150 -3.45 -9.38 -10.40
C VAL A 150 -4.72 -9.51 -11.25
N PHE A 151 -5.52 -10.53 -10.94
CA PHE A 151 -6.84 -10.77 -11.54
C PHE A 151 -7.97 -10.19 -10.70
N ARG A 152 -7.83 -10.22 -9.37
CA ARG A 152 -8.85 -9.82 -8.42
C ARG A 152 -8.24 -9.12 -7.20
N PHE A 153 -8.87 -8.03 -6.79
CA PHE A 153 -8.63 -7.39 -5.50
C PHE A 153 -9.84 -7.55 -4.59
N GLU A 154 -9.60 -7.89 -3.33
CA GLU A 154 -10.54 -7.64 -2.24
C GLU A 154 -10.00 -6.50 -1.38
N LEU A 155 -10.83 -5.50 -1.15
CA LEU A 155 -10.45 -4.30 -0.40
C LEU A 155 -11.46 -4.03 0.71
N TRP A 156 -10.97 -3.60 1.85
CA TRP A 156 -11.77 -3.13 2.98
C TRP A 156 -11.47 -1.66 3.20
N PHE A 157 -12.44 -0.81 2.83
CA PHE A 157 -12.32 0.64 2.98
C PHE A 157 -12.89 1.07 4.32
N ASP A 158 -12.08 1.66 5.20
CA ASP A 158 -12.55 2.24 6.46
C ASP A 158 -13.60 3.31 6.19
N LEU A 159 -14.76 3.19 6.86
CA LEU A 159 -15.90 4.07 6.60
C LEU A 159 -15.70 5.50 7.10
N SER A 160 -14.78 5.73 8.04
CA SER A 160 -14.46 7.05 8.60
C SER A 160 -13.29 7.71 7.87
N LEU A 161 -12.24 6.96 7.53
CA LEU A 161 -11.04 7.48 6.85
C LEU A 161 -11.22 7.57 5.34
N GLY A 162 -12.08 6.70 4.76
CA GLY A 162 -12.29 6.59 3.32
C GLY A 162 -11.13 5.94 2.56
N LEU A 163 -10.20 5.28 3.25
CA LEU A 163 -9.01 4.64 2.69
C LEU A 163 -9.01 3.13 2.99
N PRO A 164 -8.31 2.30 2.20
CA PRO A 164 -8.23 0.87 2.48
C PRO A 164 -7.44 0.60 3.77
N VAL A 165 -7.90 -0.39 4.56
CA VAL A 165 -7.24 -0.88 5.77
C VAL A 165 -6.81 -2.34 5.64
N LYS A 166 -7.32 -3.03 4.63
CA LYS A 166 -6.89 -4.37 4.23
C LYS A 166 -7.06 -4.53 2.73
N VAL A 167 -6.11 -5.20 2.10
CA VAL A 167 -6.12 -5.54 0.68
C VAL A 167 -5.66 -6.97 0.51
N VAL A 168 -6.38 -7.73 -0.32
CA VAL A 168 -5.97 -9.05 -0.79
C VAL A 168 -5.90 -8.99 -2.30
N SER A 169 -4.75 -9.36 -2.87
CA SER A 169 -4.58 -9.55 -4.32
C SER A 169 -4.55 -11.04 -4.65
N GLU A 170 -5.24 -11.43 -5.71
CA GLU A 170 -5.41 -12.82 -6.12
C GLU A 170 -5.18 -12.98 -7.62
N GLY A 171 -4.70 -14.18 -7.99
CA GLY A 171 -4.66 -14.66 -9.36
C GLY A 171 -6.03 -15.15 -9.87
N GLU A 172 -6.07 -15.63 -11.11
CA GLU A 172 -7.31 -16.08 -11.77
C GLU A 172 -7.93 -17.31 -11.10
N SER A 173 -7.10 -18.22 -10.57
CA SER A 173 -7.53 -19.42 -9.83
C SER A 173 -7.85 -19.12 -8.36
N ARG A 174 -7.90 -17.84 -7.97
CA ARG A 174 -8.09 -17.34 -6.60
C ARG A 174 -6.98 -17.72 -5.64
N GLU A 175 -5.80 -18.04 -6.14
CA GLU A 175 -4.60 -18.16 -5.32
C GLU A 175 -4.23 -16.77 -4.78
N PRO A 176 -4.04 -16.63 -3.47
CA PRO A 176 -3.64 -15.36 -2.88
C PRO A 176 -2.19 -15.05 -3.29
N ILE A 177 -1.98 -13.89 -3.91
CA ILE A 177 -0.65 -13.35 -4.21
C ILE A 177 -0.10 -12.69 -2.97
N GLU A 178 -0.88 -11.77 -2.39
CA GLU A 178 -0.48 -11.00 -1.24
C GLU A 178 -1.70 -10.56 -0.42
N THR A 179 -1.53 -10.52 0.90
CA THR A 179 -2.46 -9.86 1.84
C THR A 179 -1.72 -8.76 2.56
N VAL A 180 -2.21 -7.54 2.49
CA VAL A 180 -1.68 -6.37 3.18
C VAL A 180 -2.69 -5.88 4.21
N LEU A 181 -2.26 -5.79 5.47
CA LEU A 181 -2.98 -5.09 6.54
C LEU A 181 -2.35 -3.72 6.76
N MET A 182 -3.18 -2.71 6.92
CA MET A 182 -2.81 -1.31 7.15
C MET A 182 -3.26 -0.91 8.56
N GLU A 183 -2.38 -1.08 9.53
CA GLU A 183 -2.67 -0.78 10.94
C GLU A 183 -2.20 0.62 11.31
N ASN A 184 -2.91 1.25 12.25
CA ASN A 184 -2.56 2.57 12.77
C ASN A 184 -2.43 3.65 11.68
N LEU A 185 -3.27 3.58 10.64
CA LEU A 185 -3.28 4.55 9.55
C LEU A 185 -3.65 5.95 10.09
N ARG A 186 -2.75 6.89 9.88
CA ARG A 186 -2.90 8.30 10.22
C ARG A 186 -2.67 9.15 8.99
N VAL A 187 -3.54 10.09 8.73
CA VAL A 187 -3.49 10.98 7.56
C VAL A 187 -3.28 12.42 8.00
N ASP A 188 -2.69 13.23 7.13
CA ASP A 188 -2.43 14.67 7.36
C ASP A 188 -1.73 14.92 8.70
N VAL A 189 -0.72 14.08 8.99
CA VAL A 189 0.08 14.14 10.22
C VAL A 189 0.89 15.43 10.22
N PRO A 190 0.91 16.21 11.32
CA PRO A 190 1.73 17.41 11.42
C PRO A 190 3.22 17.12 11.16
N ASP A 191 3.91 18.04 10.51
CA ASP A 191 5.33 17.87 10.13
C ASP A 191 6.23 17.54 11.34
N SER A 192 5.90 18.08 12.52
CA SER A 192 6.62 17.77 13.78
C SER A 192 6.48 16.32 14.24
N GLN A 193 5.50 15.58 13.73
CA GLN A 193 5.25 14.16 14.03
C GLN A 193 5.58 13.24 12.87
N LEU A 194 5.93 13.78 11.70
CA LEU A 194 6.42 13.02 10.57
C LEU A 194 7.86 12.57 10.82
N ARG A 195 8.15 11.32 10.50
CA ARG A 195 9.52 10.85 10.46
C ARG A 195 10.23 11.46 9.25
N PRO A 196 11.50 11.92 9.39
CA PRO A 196 12.25 12.53 8.28
C PRO A 196 12.35 11.58 7.07
N PHE A 197 12.25 12.12 5.88
CA PHE A 197 12.37 11.36 4.62
C PHE A 197 13.81 11.28 4.08
N GLY A 198 14.80 11.65 4.86
CA GLY A 198 16.23 11.52 4.53
C GLY A 198 16.81 12.70 3.77
#